data_48c20409f5b4237ac97e94bb9b858ce2
#
_entry.id   48c20409f5b4237ac97e94bb9b858ce2
#
_cell.length_a   1.000
_cell.length_b   1.000
_cell.length_c   1.000
_cell.angle_alpha   90.00
_cell.angle_beta   90.00
_cell.angle_gamma   90.00
#
_symmetry.space_group_name_H-M   'P 1'
#
loop_
_entity.id
_entity.type
_entity.pdbx_description
1 polymer ?
#
loop_
_entity_poly.entity_id
_entity_poly.type
_entity_poly.pdbx_seq_one_letter_code
_entity_poly.pdbx_strand_id
1 'polypeptide(L)'
;MQALLTELNENVYIPFFDEPRKANEGWYKVYHDGGHHVGTRVLPSKRKGKKKTRSREDIDELIDTLFSSAMKKGLGVKRKKNELINFMRTGIEKLYPDFNATTEYIQGKLDKKFHNLYVRKKRFKRKAYLNRWNYFVTFTYDDKKQTEESFRKKLRKCLSNLHTRRRWRYMGVFENAPETERLHFHALM
;
A
#
# COMPACT_ATOMS: atom_id res chain seq x y z
N MET A 1 21.81 -21.49 -20.14
CA MET A 1 21.16 -21.06 -18.89
C MET A 1 20.69 -19.59 -18.91
N GLN A 2 21.32 -18.69 -19.65
CA GLN A 2 20.88 -17.30 -19.82
C GLN A 2 19.61 -17.11 -20.68
N ALA A 3 19.36 -17.97 -21.66
CA ALA A 3 18.19 -17.88 -22.54
C ALA A 3 16.84 -18.16 -21.85
N LEU A 4 16.84 -18.97 -20.79
CA LEU A 4 15.63 -19.30 -20.02
C LEU A 4 15.16 -18.17 -19.08
N LEU A 5 16.03 -17.21 -18.76
CA LEU A 5 15.70 -16.10 -17.85
C LEU A 5 15.07 -14.90 -18.56
N THR A 6 15.23 -14.80 -19.88
CA THR A 6 14.70 -13.67 -20.67
C THR A 6 13.21 -13.82 -21.03
N GLU A 7 12.64 -15.01 -20.95
CA GLU A 7 11.23 -15.30 -21.24
C GLU A 7 10.33 -15.39 -19.99
N LEU A 8 10.89 -15.14 -18.80
CA LEU A 8 10.13 -15.18 -17.56
C LEU A 8 9.20 -13.97 -17.45
N ASN A 9 8.01 -14.15 -17.97
CA ASN A 9 6.90 -13.26 -17.72
C ASN A 9 6.65 -13.13 -16.21
N GLU A 10 6.32 -11.94 -15.70
CA GLU A 10 6.17 -11.59 -14.28
C GLU A 10 5.25 -12.52 -13.45
N ASN A 11 4.61 -13.49 -14.09
CA ASN A 11 3.64 -14.42 -13.49
C ASN A 11 4.05 -15.89 -13.52
N VAL A 12 5.27 -16.21 -13.95
CA VAL A 12 5.72 -17.60 -13.96
C VAL A 12 6.17 -18.02 -12.56
N TYR A 13 5.55 -19.08 -12.06
CA TYR A 13 5.96 -19.73 -10.82
C TYR A 13 6.97 -20.82 -11.16
N ILE A 14 8.21 -20.65 -10.71
CA ILE A 14 9.26 -21.65 -10.89
C ILE A 14 9.42 -22.43 -9.60
N PRO A 15 9.38 -23.76 -9.63
CA PRO A 15 9.81 -24.54 -8.50
C PRO A 15 11.31 -24.32 -8.29
N PHE A 16 11.68 -23.81 -7.14
CA PHE A 16 13.07 -23.61 -6.80
C PHE A 16 13.64 -24.93 -6.31
N PHE A 17 14.45 -25.57 -7.14
CA PHE A 17 15.22 -26.75 -6.78
C PHE A 17 16.58 -26.29 -6.27
N ASP A 18 16.67 -25.97 -5.00
CA ASP A 18 17.93 -26.06 -4.33
C ASP A 18 18.11 -27.51 -3.89
N GLU A 19 19.35 -28.04 -3.83
CA GLU A 19 19.62 -29.41 -3.47
C GLU A 19 18.78 -29.92 -2.29
N PRO A 20 18.42 -31.22 -2.23
CA PRO A 20 17.21 -31.65 -1.53
C PRO A 20 17.30 -31.47 -0.02
N ARG A 21 17.01 -30.30 0.44
CA ARG A 21 16.58 -30.07 1.83
C ARG A 21 15.10 -30.39 1.87
N LYS A 22 14.74 -31.59 2.33
CA LYS A 22 13.38 -32.12 2.44
C LYS A 22 12.31 -31.20 3.03
N ALA A 23 12.67 -30.03 3.50
CA ALA A 23 11.76 -29.08 4.20
C ALA A 23 11.35 -27.84 3.38
N ASN A 24 11.88 -27.59 2.19
CA ASN A 24 11.72 -26.32 1.48
C ASN A 24 11.17 -26.42 0.06
N GLU A 25 10.54 -27.50 -0.31
CA GLU A 25 9.82 -27.59 -1.56
C GLU A 25 8.65 -26.62 -1.57
N GLY A 26 8.56 -25.78 -2.60
CA GLY A 26 7.48 -24.81 -2.69
C GLY A 26 7.55 -23.98 -3.96
N TRP A 27 6.45 -23.31 -4.22
CA TRP A 27 6.35 -22.37 -5.33
C TRP A 27 6.83 -21.01 -4.89
N TYR A 28 7.66 -20.37 -5.73
CA TYR A 28 8.17 -19.02 -5.51
C TYR A 28 7.73 -18.11 -6.65
N LYS A 29 7.27 -16.93 -6.32
CA LYS A 29 7.09 -15.87 -7.29
C LYS A 29 8.38 -15.03 -7.33
N VAL A 30 9.04 -15.03 -8.48
CA VAL A 30 10.28 -14.30 -8.69
C VAL A 30 9.94 -12.92 -9.28
N TYR A 31 10.57 -11.90 -8.76
CA TYR A 31 10.48 -10.53 -9.25
C TYR A 31 11.88 -10.04 -9.61
N HIS A 32 11.97 -9.34 -10.71
CA HIS A 32 13.14 -8.54 -11.03
C HIS A 32 13.02 -7.18 -10.34
N ASP A 33 13.95 -6.84 -9.47
CA ASP A 33 13.92 -5.62 -8.64
C ASP A 33 15.21 -4.82 -8.87
N GLY A 34 15.27 -4.08 -9.99
CA GLY A 34 16.47 -3.36 -10.40
C GLY A 34 17.61 -4.30 -10.79
N GLY A 35 18.70 -4.28 -10.07
CA GLY A 35 19.89 -5.12 -10.35
C GLY A 35 19.86 -6.52 -9.74
N HIS A 36 18.78 -6.95 -9.11
CA HIS A 36 18.70 -8.26 -8.44
C HIS A 36 17.33 -8.90 -8.58
N HIS A 37 17.28 -10.21 -8.36
CA HIS A 37 16.05 -10.99 -8.35
C HIS A 37 15.58 -11.23 -6.92
N VAL A 38 14.28 -11.07 -6.67
CA VAL A 38 13.67 -11.32 -5.37
C VAL A 38 12.67 -12.46 -5.48
N GLY A 39 12.97 -13.59 -4.84
CA GLY A 39 12.05 -14.71 -4.70
C GLY A 39 11.14 -14.53 -3.47
N THR A 40 9.82 -14.71 -3.67
CA THR A 40 8.85 -14.72 -2.57
C THR A 40 8.10 -16.05 -2.58
N ARG A 41 8.16 -16.78 -1.46
CA ARG A 41 7.43 -18.06 -1.37
C ARG A 41 5.93 -17.82 -1.51
N VAL A 42 5.28 -18.62 -2.33
CA VAL A 42 3.83 -18.62 -2.48
C VAL A 42 3.26 -19.62 -1.49
N LEU A 43 2.59 -19.14 -0.47
CA LEU A 43 1.87 -19.99 0.46
C LEU A 43 0.47 -20.26 -0.10
N PRO A 44 0.01 -21.51 -0.13
CA PRO A 44 -1.35 -21.82 -0.56
C PRO A 44 -2.34 -21.07 0.34
N SER A 45 -3.26 -20.34 -0.30
CA SER A 45 -4.29 -19.57 0.42
C SER A 45 -5.32 -20.53 1.01
N LYS A 46 -5.15 -20.91 2.29
CA LYS A 46 -6.14 -21.70 3.04
C LYS A 46 -7.23 -20.86 3.73
N ARG A 47 -7.27 -19.56 3.45
CA ARG A 47 -8.21 -18.67 4.16
C ARG A 47 -9.53 -18.58 3.41
N LYS A 48 -10.48 -19.47 3.71
CA LYS A 48 -11.89 -19.10 3.62
C LYS A 48 -12.12 -17.96 4.62
N GLY A 49 -12.37 -16.75 4.12
CA GLY A 49 -12.64 -15.60 4.97
C GLY A 49 -13.85 -15.91 5.86
N LYS A 50 -13.67 -15.84 7.18
CA LYS A 50 -14.81 -15.85 8.09
C LYS A 50 -15.67 -14.64 7.74
N LYS A 51 -16.97 -14.85 7.46
CA LYS A 51 -17.92 -13.75 7.32
C LYS A 51 -17.88 -12.92 8.63
N LYS A 52 -17.63 -11.63 8.49
CA LYS A 52 -17.65 -10.70 9.61
C LYS A 52 -19.10 -10.40 9.99
N THR A 53 -19.37 -10.19 11.27
CA THR A 53 -20.64 -9.64 11.74
C THR A 53 -20.69 -8.14 11.46
N ARG A 54 -21.88 -7.56 11.21
CA ARG A 54 -22.08 -6.12 10.90
C ARG A 54 -21.39 -5.21 11.92
N SER A 55 -21.59 -5.44 13.19
CA SER A 55 -20.95 -4.66 14.27
C SER A 55 -19.41 -4.64 14.21
N ARG A 56 -18.80 -5.68 13.66
CA ARG A 56 -17.34 -5.77 13.47
C ARG A 56 -16.86 -5.00 12.26
N GLU A 57 -17.72 -4.80 11.27
CA GLU A 57 -17.40 -3.98 10.08
C GLU A 57 -17.38 -2.51 10.46
N ASP A 58 -18.33 -2.03 11.25
CA ASP A 58 -18.39 -0.64 11.73
C ASP A 58 -17.16 -0.27 12.56
N ILE A 59 -16.72 -1.17 13.46
CA ILE A 59 -15.49 -0.98 14.24
C ILE A 59 -14.24 -0.98 13.34
N ASP A 60 -14.20 -1.83 12.32
CA ASP A 60 -13.07 -1.87 11.38
C ASP A 60 -12.99 -0.57 10.56
N GLU A 61 -14.11 0.03 10.14
CA GLU A 61 -14.17 1.33 9.48
C GLU A 61 -13.73 2.47 10.40
N LEU A 62 -14.19 2.45 11.66
CA LEU A 62 -13.73 3.39 12.67
C LEU A 62 -12.21 3.31 12.86
N ILE A 63 -11.66 2.10 12.99
CA ILE A 63 -10.21 1.89 13.10
C ILE A 63 -9.48 2.45 11.88
N ASP A 64 -10.02 2.34 10.69
CA ASP A 64 -9.42 2.89 9.47
C ASP A 64 -9.40 4.42 9.49
N THR A 65 -10.47 5.03 9.96
CA THR A 65 -10.59 6.48 10.11
C THR A 65 -9.66 7.02 11.19
N LEU A 66 -9.65 6.38 12.37
CA LEU A 66 -8.75 6.75 13.47
C LEU A 66 -7.29 6.59 13.09
N PHE A 67 -6.93 5.50 12.39
CA PHE A 67 -5.57 5.29 11.92
C PHE A 67 -5.14 6.40 10.94
N SER A 68 -6.01 6.77 10.00
CA SER A 68 -5.74 7.85 9.04
C SER A 68 -5.53 9.19 9.75
N SER A 69 -6.36 9.50 10.75
CA SER A 69 -6.24 10.69 11.58
C SER A 69 -4.95 10.69 12.40
N ALA A 70 -4.60 9.55 13.00
CA ALA A 70 -3.36 9.39 13.76
C ALA A 70 -2.11 9.61 12.89
N MET A 71 -2.13 9.13 11.64
CA MET A 71 -1.03 9.35 10.69
C MET A 71 -0.86 10.82 10.36
N LYS A 72 -1.95 11.57 10.14
CA LYS A 72 -1.92 13.03 9.94
C LYS A 72 -1.33 13.75 11.14
N LYS A 73 -1.62 13.31 12.36
CA LYS A 73 -1.05 13.85 13.61
C LYS A 73 0.41 13.43 13.88
N GLY A 74 1.03 12.70 12.97
CA GLY A 74 2.42 12.25 13.12
C GLY A 74 2.63 11.19 14.21
N LEU A 75 1.59 10.44 14.59
CA LEU A 75 1.68 9.36 15.57
C LEU A 75 2.23 8.05 14.98
N GLY A 76 2.44 7.98 13.67
CA GLY A 76 2.95 6.78 12.98
C GLY A 76 4.42 6.45 13.21
N VAL A 77 5.11 7.16 14.11
CA VAL A 77 6.53 6.97 14.40
C VAL A 77 6.71 5.92 15.48
N LYS A 78 7.70 5.03 15.32
CA LYS A 78 7.98 3.92 16.25
C LYS A 78 8.05 4.35 17.72
N ARG A 79 8.67 5.51 18.00
CA ARG A 79 8.80 6.07 19.37
C ARG A 79 7.47 6.51 20.00
N LYS A 80 6.43 6.71 19.21
CA LYS A 80 5.09 7.13 19.66
C LYS A 80 4.07 5.99 19.69
N LYS A 81 4.53 4.76 19.75
CA LYS A 81 3.66 3.57 19.71
C LYS A 81 2.58 3.59 20.79
N ASN A 82 2.94 3.95 22.02
CA ASN A 82 2.00 3.98 23.14
C ASN A 82 0.97 5.11 22.99
N GLU A 83 1.39 6.29 22.52
CA GLU A 83 0.50 7.39 22.20
C GLU A 83 -0.52 6.99 21.11
N LEU A 84 -0.06 6.28 20.08
CA LEU A 84 -0.92 5.77 19.03
C LEU A 84 -1.96 4.76 19.56
N ILE A 85 -1.54 3.82 20.40
CA ILE A 85 -2.45 2.83 21.01
C ILE A 85 -3.50 3.55 21.88
N ASN A 86 -3.09 4.52 22.70
CA ASN A 86 -4.01 5.28 23.54
C ASN A 86 -4.98 6.10 22.71
N PHE A 87 -4.49 6.78 21.65
CA PHE A 87 -5.36 7.51 20.72
C PHE A 87 -6.42 6.61 20.08
N MET A 88 -6.04 5.41 19.64
CA MET A 88 -6.96 4.44 19.06
C MET A 88 -7.97 3.95 20.07
N ARG A 89 -7.53 3.64 21.30
CA ARG A 89 -8.40 3.17 22.39
C ARG A 89 -9.45 4.21 22.72
N THR A 90 -9.04 5.45 23.03
CA THR A 90 -9.96 6.54 23.35
C THR A 90 -10.97 6.80 22.25
N GLY A 91 -10.54 6.71 20.98
CA GLY A 91 -11.44 6.88 19.83
C GLY A 91 -12.48 5.75 19.71
N ILE A 92 -12.11 4.51 20.04
CA ILE A 92 -13.05 3.38 20.01
C ILE A 92 -14.01 3.46 21.21
N GLU A 93 -13.52 3.68 22.41
CA GLU A 93 -14.33 3.76 23.64
C GLU A 93 -15.37 4.87 23.56
N LYS A 94 -15.06 6.00 22.93
CA LYS A 94 -15.98 7.12 22.74
C LYS A 94 -17.24 6.74 21.94
N LEU A 95 -17.13 5.87 20.94
CA LEU A 95 -18.23 5.49 20.06
C LEU A 95 -18.82 4.11 20.42
N TYR A 96 -18.03 3.27 21.02
CA TYR A 96 -18.39 1.91 21.43
C TYR A 96 -17.94 1.63 22.86
N PRO A 97 -18.60 2.23 23.88
CA PRO A 97 -18.19 2.10 25.28
C PRO A 97 -18.24 0.64 25.79
N ASP A 98 -19.15 -0.15 25.27
CA ASP A 98 -19.30 -1.58 25.62
C ASP A 98 -18.26 -2.48 24.94
N PHE A 99 -17.47 -1.93 24.01
CA PHE A 99 -16.45 -2.68 23.30
C PHE A 99 -15.12 -2.65 24.02
N ASN A 100 -14.72 -3.78 24.61
CA ASN A 100 -13.42 -3.90 25.27
C ASN A 100 -12.27 -3.92 24.25
N ALA A 101 -11.73 -2.74 23.93
CA ALA A 101 -10.58 -2.55 23.04
C ALA A 101 -9.28 -2.83 23.80
N THR A 102 -8.93 -4.11 24.00
CA THR A 102 -7.67 -4.48 24.67
C THR A 102 -6.45 -3.99 23.89
N THR A 103 -5.34 -3.82 24.60
CA THR A 103 -4.06 -3.41 24.00
C THR A 103 -3.63 -4.36 22.89
N GLU A 104 -3.78 -5.68 23.11
CA GLU A 104 -3.44 -6.72 22.13
C GLU A 104 -4.32 -6.64 20.89
N TYR A 105 -5.61 -6.35 21.05
CA TYR A 105 -6.53 -6.18 19.92
C TYR A 105 -6.11 -4.99 19.03
N ILE A 106 -5.88 -3.83 19.66
CA ILE A 106 -5.45 -2.61 18.95
C ILE A 106 -4.09 -2.84 18.29
N GLN A 107 -3.13 -3.44 19.00
CA GLN A 107 -1.82 -3.75 18.46
C GLN A 107 -1.91 -4.65 17.23
N GLY A 108 -2.69 -5.72 17.28
CA GLY A 108 -2.89 -6.61 16.13
C GLY A 108 -3.49 -5.91 14.90
N LYS A 109 -4.40 -4.94 15.12
CA LYS A 109 -4.94 -4.11 14.03
C LYS A 109 -3.89 -3.15 13.46
N LEU A 110 -3.11 -2.51 14.32
CA LEU A 110 -2.03 -1.61 13.91
C LEU A 110 -0.93 -2.36 13.14
N ASP A 111 -0.48 -3.51 13.61
CA ASP A 111 0.53 -4.32 12.94
C ASP A 111 0.07 -4.70 11.53
N LYS A 112 -1.19 -5.06 11.36
CA LYS A 112 -1.77 -5.33 10.03
C LYS A 112 -1.76 -4.08 9.14
N LYS A 113 -2.09 -2.89 9.69
CA LYS A 113 -2.08 -1.63 8.94
C LYS A 113 -0.66 -1.27 8.49
N PHE A 114 0.31 -1.32 9.41
CA PHE A 114 1.71 -1.05 9.08
C PHE A 114 2.29 -2.05 8.09
N HIS A 115 1.97 -3.33 8.24
CA HIS A 115 2.35 -4.35 7.27
C HIS A 115 1.80 -4.03 5.86
N ASN A 116 0.51 -3.66 5.77
CA ASN A 116 -0.10 -3.28 4.49
C ASN A 116 0.58 -2.05 3.87
N LEU A 117 0.93 -1.04 4.68
CA LEU A 117 1.69 0.14 4.21
C LEU A 117 3.08 -0.27 3.71
N TYR A 118 3.79 -1.12 4.45
CA TYR A 118 5.09 -1.63 4.03
C TYR A 118 5.00 -2.37 2.69
N VAL A 119 4.02 -3.27 2.54
CA VAL A 119 3.81 -4.01 1.29
C VAL A 119 3.50 -3.07 0.12
N ARG A 120 2.66 -2.03 0.35
CA ARG A 120 2.37 -1.01 -0.68
C ARG A 120 3.63 -0.28 -1.12
N LYS A 121 4.45 0.19 -0.15
CA LYS A 121 5.73 0.86 -0.43
C LYS A 121 6.67 -0.05 -1.22
N LYS A 122 6.80 -1.32 -0.81
CA LYS A 122 7.65 -2.29 -1.48
C LYS A 122 7.19 -2.55 -2.93
N ARG A 123 5.88 -2.70 -3.15
CA ARG A 123 5.31 -2.89 -4.49
C ARG A 123 5.51 -1.64 -5.37
N PHE A 124 5.31 -0.46 -4.80
CA PHE A 124 5.54 0.80 -5.50
C PHE A 124 7.00 0.95 -5.93
N LYS A 125 7.94 0.77 -4.98
CA LYS A 125 9.38 0.80 -5.26
C LYS A 125 9.77 -0.18 -6.36
N ARG A 126 9.28 -1.42 -6.29
CA ARG A 126 9.56 -2.46 -7.27
C ARG A 126 9.07 -2.06 -8.68
N LYS A 127 7.85 -1.52 -8.79
CA LYS A 127 7.34 -1.01 -10.07
C LYS A 127 8.17 0.16 -10.61
N ALA A 128 8.66 1.02 -9.73
CA ALA A 128 9.55 2.10 -10.14
C ALA A 128 10.83 1.57 -10.78
N TYR A 129 11.46 0.54 -10.20
CA TYR A 129 12.67 -0.07 -10.75
C TYR A 129 12.45 -0.90 -12.03
N LEU A 130 11.28 -1.48 -12.20
CA LEU A 130 10.97 -2.31 -13.38
C LEU A 130 10.72 -1.51 -14.66
N ASN A 131 10.57 -0.20 -14.56
CA ASN A 131 10.30 0.66 -15.71
C ASN A 131 11.36 1.74 -15.83
N ARG A 132 11.62 2.14 -17.08
CA ARG A 132 12.42 3.35 -17.36
C ARG A 132 11.49 4.54 -17.34
N TRP A 133 11.87 5.57 -16.60
CA TRP A 133 11.14 6.80 -16.43
C TRP A 133 11.98 7.96 -16.96
N ASN A 134 11.37 8.85 -17.71
CA ASN A 134 12.04 10.02 -18.28
C ASN A 134 11.80 11.29 -17.46
N TYR A 135 10.66 11.32 -16.74
CA TYR A 135 10.22 12.54 -16.05
C TYR A 135 9.75 12.23 -14.64
N PHE A 136 10.06 13.14 -13.73
CA PHE A 136 9.38 13.28 -12.45
C PHE A 136 8.51 14.54 -12.53
N VAL A 137 7.21 14.38 -12.40
CA VAL A 137 6.23 15.45 -12.62
C VAL A 137 5.39 15.63 -11.36
N THR A 138 5.21 16.89 -10.96
CA THR A 138 4.29 17.25 -9.89
C THR A 138 3.09 17.98 -10.49
N PHE A 139 1.91 17.39 -10.35
CA PHE A 139 0.65 18.01 -10.73
C PHE A 139 0.06 18.72 -9.52
N THR A 140 -0.29 19.98 -9.71
CA THR A 140 -0.96 20.82 -8.72
C THR A 140 -2.22 21.43 -9.31
N TYR A 141 -3.03 22.08 -8.51
CA TYR A 141 -4.22 22.79 -8.97
C TYR A 141 -4.38 24.12 -8.23
N ASP A 142 -5.16 25.00 -8.80
CA ASP A 142 -5.52 26.30 -8.22
C ASP A 142 -6.80 26.12 -7.40
N ASP A 143 -6.70 26.29 -6.08
CA ASP A 143 -7.79 26.15 -5.11
C ASP A 143 -8.94 27.11 -5.37
N LYS A 144 -8.66 28.26 -6.01
CA LYS A 144 -9.70 29.24 -6.40
C LYS A 144 -10.58 28.75 -7.55
N LYS A 145 -10.06 27.83 -8.37
CA LYS A 145 -10.73 27.35 -9.58
C LYS A 145 -11.23 25.91 -9.49
N GLN A 146 -10.67 25.12 -8.59
CA GLN A 146 -10.97 23.69 -8.52
C GLN A 146 -10.96 23.20 -7.08
N THR A 147 -11.82 22.22 -6.80
CA THR A 147 -11.78 21.44 -5.56
C THR A 147 -10.84 20.25 -5.71
N GLU A 148 -10.37 19.69 -4.60
CA GLU A 148 -9.57 18.48 -4.55
C GLU A 148 -10.22 17.33 -5.35
N GLU A 149 -11.51 17.13 -5.18
CA GLU A 149 -12.24 16.07 -5.86
C GLU A 149 -12.27 16.28 -7.39
N SER A 150 -12.53 17.52 -7.82
CA SER A 150 -12.49 17.91 -9.24
C SER A 150 -11.09 17.69 -9.83
N PHE A 151 -10.05 18.08 -9.11
CA PHE A 151 -8.66 17.85 -9.51
C PHE A 151 -8.37 16.36 -9.68
N ARG A 152 -8.70 15.51 -8.70
CA ARG A 152 -8.51 14.07 -8.78
C ARG A 152 -9.21 13.46 -10.01
N LYS A 153 -10.44 13.89 -10.28
CA LYS A 153 -11.24 13.41 -11.41
C LYS A 153 -10.63 13.82 -12.75
N LYS A 154 -10.28 15.10 -12.90
CA LYS A 154 -9.66 15.65 -14.12
C LYS A 154 -8.29 15.03 -14.39
N LEU A 155 -7.46 14.93 -13.36
CA LEU A 155 -6.12 14.33 -13.46
C LEU A 155 -6.21 12.87 -13.89
N ARG A 156 -7.10 12.08 -13.30
CA ARG A 156 -7.32 10.68 -13.69
C ARG A 156 -7.70 10.57 -15.16
N LYS A 157 -8.60 11.43 -15.65
CA LYS A 157 -9.00 11.47 -17.06
C LYS A 157 -7.83 11.85 -17.95
N CYS A 158 -7.05 12.85 -17.56
CA CYS A 158 -5.87 13.30 -18.31
C CYS A 158 -4.83 12.17 -18.43
N LEU A 159 -4.44 11.55 -17.32
CA LEU A 159 -3.47 10.46 -17.29
C LEU A 159 -3.96 9.23 -18.09
N SER A 160 -5.25 8.91 -17.98
CA SER A 160 -5.86 7.83 -18.77
C SER A 160 -5.78 8.14 -20.29
N ASN A 161 -6.06 9.37 -20.70
CA ASN A 161 -5.95 9.79 -22.09
C ASN A 161 -4.50 9.73 -22.60
N LEU A 162 -3.53 10.17 -21.79
CA LEU A 162 -2.10 10.07 -22.12
C LEU A 162 -1.69 8.61 -22.29
N HIS A 163 -2.14 7.75 -21.41
CA HIS A 163 -1.87 6.32 -21.53
C HIS A 163 -2.48 5.72 -22.80
N THR A 164 -3.76 5.96 -23.05
CA THR A 164 -4.50 5.34 -24.17
C THR A 164 -4.06 5.89 -25.52
N ARG A 165 -3.91 7.23 -25.65
CA ARG A 165 -3.65 7.88 -26.94
C ARG A 165 -2.17 8.01 -27.28
N ARG A 166 -1.32 8.17 -26.26
CA ARG A 166 0.12 8.41 -26.41
C ARG A 166 0.99 7.26 -25.91
N ARG A 167 0.37 6.21 -25.35
CA ARG A 167 1.05 5.05 -24.74
C ARG A 167 2.03 5.44 -23.63
N TRP A 168 1.81 6.58 -23.00
CA TRP A 168 2.62 7.00 -21.87
C TRP A 168 2.36 6.09 -20.68
N ARG A 169 3.42 5.68 -20.03
CA ARG A 169 3.34 4.97 -18.75
C ARG A 169 3.46 5.99 -17.65
N TYR A 170 2.74 5.77 -16.58
CA TYR A 170 2.86 6.59 -15.38
C TYR A 170 2.63 5.77 -14.14
N MET A 171 3.25 6.18 -13.04
CA MET A 171 2.91 5.77 -11.70
C MET A 171 3.12 6.93 -10.76
N GLY A 172 2.27 7.08 -9.75
CA GLY A 172 2.36 8.22 -8.86
C GLY A 172 1.57 8.05 -7.58
N VAL A 173 1.73 9.03 -6.71
CA VAL A 173 1.06 9.10 -5.41
C VAL A 173 0.50 10.49 -5.19
N PHE A 174 -0.62 10.56 -4.51
CA PHE A 174 -1.14 11.81 -3.95
C PHE A 174 -0.46 12.09 -2.62
N GLU A 175 -0.09 13.33 -2.41
CA GLU A 175 0.53 13.82 -1.21
C GLU A 175 -0.04 15.20 -0.86
N ASN A 176 -0.28 15.46 0.42
CA ASN A 176 -0.65 16.79 0.87
C ASN A 176 0.62 17.54 1.26
N ALA A 177 0.78 18.76 0.76
CA ALA A 177 1.90 19.61 1.13
C ALA A 177 1.90 19.87 2.65
N PRO A 178 3.05 19.77 3.34
CA PRO A 178 3.11 19.89 4.80
C PRO A 178 2.58 21.21 5.34
N GLU A 179 2.85 22.30 4.62
CA GLU A 179 2.52 23.67 5.06
C GLU A 179 1.10 24.10 4.68
N THR A 180 0.66 23.77 3.47
CA THR A 180 -0.59 24.28 2.89
C THR A 180 -1.71 23.24 2.90
N GLU A 181 -1.42 22.00 3.30
CA GLU A 181 -2.30 20.82 3.17
C GLU A 181 -2.85 20.59 1.74
N ARG A 182 -2.38 21.40 0.77
CA ARG A 182 -2.81 21.29 -0.62
C ARG A 182 -2.41 19.94 -1.21
N LEU A 183 -3.35 19.33 -1.90
CA LEU A 183 -3.09 18.05 -2.57
C LEU A 183 -2.23 18.22 -3.82
N HIS A 184 -1.18 17.44 -3.90
CA HIS A 184 -0.33 17.27 -5.08
C HIS A 184 -0.38 15.83 -5.56
N PHE A 185 -0.04 15.62 -6.82
CA PHE A 185 0.19 14.29 -7.36
C PHE A 185 1.60 14.23 -7.95
N HIS A 186 2.46 13.44 -7.33
CA HIS A 186 3.82 13.20 -7.83
C HIS A 186 3.81 11.95 -8.70
N ALA A 187 4.35 12.06 -9.90
CA ALA A 187 4.36 10.99 -10.88
C ALA A 187 5.74 10.78 -11.50
N LEU A 188 6.06 9.53 -11.72
CA LEU A 188 7.08 9.09 -12.67
C LEU A 188 6.39 8.81 -14.00
N MET A 189 6.96 9.34 -15.09
CA MET A 189 6.41 9.22 -16.44
C MET A 189 7.48 8.88 -17.46
#